data_6d1ddc82b2d01575cda3f5eeaf969a94
#
_entry.id   6d1ddc82b2d01575cda3f5eeaf969a94
#
_cell.length_a   1.000
_cell.length_b   1.000
_cell.length_c   1.000
_cell.angle_alpha   90.00
_cell.angle_beta   90.00
_cell.angle_gamma   90.00
#
_symmetry.space_group_name_H-M   'P 1'
#
loop_
_entity.id
_entity.type
_entity.pdbx_description
1 polymer ?
#
loop_
_entity_poly.entity_id
_entity_poly.type
_entity_poly.pdbx_seq_one_letter_code
_entity_poly.pdbx_strand_id
1 'polypeptide(L)'
;MRRLLFSAGLSVLLAAGAGAQEPTGSEGSLFLLLPTGAQAVGLGQAMVAAKPGSEGIWWNPASIAEQDKRELAIHHSKTIAGVGDALSFVVPTSSYGTAAISLNILNIGEQQVTDENNIPIGLILPRDVVFAGTYALNVTKRLTAGLNYKVVQIRVDCSGECSSVGAEVSSSRAVDVGAQYDVEVGAPLTFGVAIRNLGGKVNSRETNQRDPLPTQVEVGAMYRLKFIDHYVKDTELRALGSFVNTRTFGGKSVRFGTDVTYQGKLHLRAGYVGHDRRGSTSAALGFGLQSGGFAFDIARTFGGLPADTGQSPVYVSLRYLF
;
A
#
# COMPACT_ATOMS: atom_id res chain seq x y z
N MET A 1 41.81 20.63 10.09
CA MET A 1 41.17 20.80 8.79
C MET A 1 40.31 19.58 8.45
N ARG A 2 39.16 19.37 9.12
CA ARG A 2 38.28 18.20 8.88
C ARG A 2 36.81 18.45 9.30
N ARG A 3 36.26 19.63 8.99
CA ARG A 3 34.87 20.01 9.37
C ARG A 3 34.06 20.72 8.27
N LEU A 4 34.38 20.54 6.99
CA LEU A 4 33.73 21.29 5.88
C LEU A 4 33.11 20.43 4.77
N LEU A 5 32.86 19.13 4.97
CA LEU A 5 32.29 18.27 3.93
C LEU A 5 30.90 17.70 4.24
N PHE A 6 30.22 18.14 5.32
CA PHE A 6 28.89 17.61 5.66
C PHE A 6 27.69 18.53 5.35
N SER A 7 27.93 19.73 4.82
CA SER A 7 26.86 20.70 4.53
C SER A 7 26.39 20.75 3.07
N ALA A 8 27.02 20.04 2.16
CA ALA A 8 26.66 20.06 0.72
C ALA A 8 25.61 19.01 0.30
N GLY A 9 25.31 18.02 1.15
CA GLY A 9 24.41 16.89 0.79
C GLY A 9 22.92 17.14 1.02
N LEU A 10 22.54 18.16 1.81
CA LEU A 10 21.14 18.36 2.21
C LEU A 10 20.36 19.37 1.34
N SER A 11 21.06 20.12 0.51
CA SER A 11 20.45 21.21 -0.30
C SER A 11 19.86 20.75 -1.64
N VAL A 12 20.09 19.51 -2.07
CA VAL A 12 19.63 19.01 -3.40
C VAL A 12 18.22 18.44 -3.35
N LEU A 13 17.68 18.12 -2.16
CA LEU A 13 16.36 17.48 -2.03
C LEU A 13 15.18 18.46 -1.98
N LEU A 14 15.41 19.77 -1.90
CA LEU A 14 14.37 20.81 -1.82
C LEU A 14 14.03 21.48 -3.17
N ALA A 15 14.70 21.17 -4.25
CA ALA A 15 14.49 21.81 -5.56
C ALA A 15 13.50 21.05 -6.50
N ALA A 16 12.91 19.93 -6.05
CA ALA A 16 11.98 19.15 -6.87
C ALA A 16 10.51 19.64 -6.81
N GLY A 17 10.25 20.83 -6.28
CA GLY A 17 8.89 21.34 -6.02
C GLY A 17 8.29 22.31 -7.03
N ALA A 18 8.97 22.61 -8.14
CA ALA A 18 8.43 23.51 -9.18
C ALA A 18 8.11 22.74 -10.47
N GLY A 19 7.25 21.74 -10.38
CA GLY A 19 6.68 21.08 -11.55
C GLY A 19 5.43 21.84 -12.02
N ALA A 20 5.42 22.27 -13.28
CA ALA A 20 4.29 22.89 -13.95
C ALA A 20 2.98 22.13 -13.63
N GLN A 21 1.92 22.88 -13.38
CA GLN A 21 0.55 22.35 -13.35
C GLN A 21 0.29 21.74 -14.73
N GLU A 22 0.40 20.41 -14.83
CA GLU A 22 -0.17 19.69 -15.96
C GLU A 22 -1.71 19.81 -15.84
N PRO A 23 -2.42 19.94 -16.98
CA PRO A 23 -3.87 20.03 -16.98
C PRO A 23 -4.44 18.83 -16.23
N THR A 24 -5.57 19.02 -15.57
CA THR A 24 -6.35 18.03 -14.83
C THR A 24 -6.73 16.86 -15.76
N GLY A 25 -5.76 16.02 -16.08
CA GLY A 25 -5.97 14.76 -16.78
C GLY A 25 -6.48 13.70 -15.80
N SER A 26 -7.30 12.79 -16.28
CA SER A 26 -7.69 11.59 -15.56
C SER A 26 -6.44 10.77 -15.23
N GLU A 27 -6.32 10.29 -13.99
CA GLU A 27 -5.33 9.27 -13.66
C GLU A 27 -5.88 7.90 -14.04
N GLY A 28 -5.03 7.08 -14.66
CA GLY A 28 -5.34 5.69 -14.91
C GLY A 28 -4.98 4.80 -13.69
N SER A 29 -5.60 3.63 -13.63
CA SER A 29 -5.27 2.61 -12.61
C SER A 29 -5.41 3.09 -11.16
N LEU A 30 -6.49 3.82 -10.83
CA LEU A 30 -6.76 4.31 -9.47
C LEU A 30 -6.83 3.19 -8.42
N PHE A 31 -7.07 1.95 -8.84
CA PHE A 31 -7.05 0.79 -7.94
C PHE A 31 -5.68 0.60 -7.23
N LEU A 32 -4.58 1.14 -7.78
CA LEU A 32 -3.27 1.18 -7.12
C LEU A 32 -3.26 2.00 -5.82
N LEU A 33 -4.28 2.80 -5.56
CA LEU A 33 -4.48 3.56 -4.33
C LEU A 33 -5.25 2.78 -3.27
N LEU A 34 -5.91 1.67 -3.65
CA LEU A 34 -6.63 0.83 -2.70
C LEU A 34 -5.66 0.15 -1.72
N PRO A 35 -5.99 0.13 -0.43
CA PRO A 35 -5.11 -0.47 0.55
C PRO A 35 -5.09 -1.99 0.44
N THR A 36 -3.90 -2.58 0.57
CA THR A 36 -3.67 -4.03 0.63
C THR A 36 -3.19 -4.41 2.01
N GLY A 37 -3.82 -5.43 2.61
CA GLY A 37 -3.46 -5.97 3.91
C GLY A 37 -4.29 -5.42 5.07
N ALA A 38 -4.75 -6.33 5.94
CA ALA A 38 -5.58 -5.99 7.09
C ALA A 38 -4.81 -5.25 8.19
N GLN A 39 -3.53 -5.60 8.39
CA GLN A 39 -2.66 -4.89 9.33
C GLN A 39 -2.50 -3.43 8.93
N ALA A 40 -2.24 -3.16 7.66
CA ALA A 40 -2.10 -1.81 7.14
C ALA A 40 -3.37 -0.98 7.32
N VAL A 41 -4.52 -1.56 7.01
CA VAL A 41 -5.81 -0.88 7.17
C VAL A 41 -6.09 -0.59 8.64
N GLY A 42 -5.88 -1.56 9.54
CA GLY A 42 -6.05 -1.37 10.98
C GLY A 42 -5.16 -0.25 11.56
N LEU A 43 -4.00 0.03 10.92
CA LEU A 43 -3.07 1.11 11.27
C LEU A 43 -3.35 2.43 10.53
N GLY A 44 -4.54 2.60 9.94
CA GLY A 44 -4.85 3.80 9.16
C GLY A 44 -3.89 4.02 7.99
N GLN A 45 -3.33 2.93 7.45
CA GLN A 45 -2.39 2.96 6.33
C GLN A 45 -1.07 3.74 6.62
N ALA A 46 -0.71 4.00 7.88
CA ALA A 46 0.52 4.68 8.28
C ALA A 46 1.72 3.73 8.26
N MET A 47 2.03 3.16 7.07
CA MET A 47 2.89 1.99 6.94
C MET A 47 4.32 2.27 6.49
N VAL A 48 4.63 3.48 6.06
CA VAL A 48 5.91 3.79 5.40
C VAL A 48 7.15 3.51 6.29
N ALA A 49 6.99 3.62 7.61
CA ALA A 49 8.02 3.30 8.60
C ALA A 49 7.77 1.97 9.34
N ALA A 50 6.66 1.28 9.06
CA ALA A 50 6.33 0.00 9.69
C ALA A 50 7.18 -1.14 9.11
N LYS A 51 7.31 -2.24 9.89
CA LYS A 51 7.97 -3.49 9.49
C LYS A 51 6.95 -4.64 9.54
N PRO A 52 5.98 -4.69 8.61
CA PRO A 52 4.79 -5.54 8.70
C PRO A 52 4.98 -6.94 8.07
N GLY A 53 6.19 -7.34 7.70
CA GLY A 53 6.42 -8.53 6.90
C GLY A 53 6.03 -8.31 5.42
N SER A 54 5.42 -9.31 4.79
CA SER A 54 5.04 -9.29 3.37
C SER A 54 4.08 -8.16 2.97
N GLU A 55 3.27 -7.63 3.88
CA GLU A 55 2.42 -6.46 3.60
C GLU A 55 3.26 -5.23 3.21
N GLY A 56 4.51 -5.15 3.68
CA GLY A 56 5.42 -4.06 3.37
C GLY A 56 5.70 -3.85 1.89
N ILE A 57 5.63 -4.91 1.09
CA ILE A 57 5.80 -4.87 -0.37
C ILE A 57 4.92 -3.79 -1.01
N TRP A 58 3.68 -3.64 -0.52
CA TRP A 58 2.68 -2.73 -1.05
C TRP A 58 2.82 -1.28 -0.56
N TRP A 59 3.60 -1.06 0.53
CA TRP A 59 3.68 0.23 1.22
C TRP A 59 5.06 0.87 1.15
N ASN A 60 6.09 0.14 1.55
CA ASN A 60 7.48 0.55 1.47
C ASN A 60 8.35 -0.69 1.23
N PRO A 61 8.90 -0.89 0.03
CA PRO A 61 9.66 -2.10 -0.27
C PRO A 61 10.89 -2.31 0.63
N ALA A 62 11.44 -1.25 1.24
CA ALA A 62 12.56 -1.37 2.18
C ALA A 62 12.21 -2.15 3.46
N SER A 63 10.92 -2.19 3.84
CA SER A 63 10.46 -2.79 5.09
C SER A 63 10.66 -4.30 5.20
N ILE A 64 10.85 -5.01 4.08
CA ILE A 64 11.11 -6.45 4.08
C ILE A 64 12.62 -6.79 4.21
N ALA A 65 13.52 -5.80 4.21
CA ALA A 65 14.96 -6.04 4.22
C ALA A 65 15.46 -6.80 5.46
N GLU A 66 14.77 -6.63 6.60
CA GLU A 66 15.12 -7.25 7.89
C GLU A 66 14.31 -8.51 8.19
N GLN A 67 13.56 -9.02 7.23
CA GLN A 67 12.81 -10.25 7.43
C GLN A 67 13.76 -11.43 7.52
N ASP A 68 13.59 -12.25 8.55
CA ASP A 68 14.46 -13.40 8.86
C ASP A 68 13.84 -14.75 8.44
N LYS A 69 12.55 -14.79 8.19
CA LYS A 69 11.79 -15.98 7.79
C LYS A 69 11.15 -15.81 6.44
N ARG A 70 10.99 -16.92 5.75
CA ARG A 70 10.12 -16.96 4.57
C ARG A 70 8.69 -16.71 4.99
N GLU A 71 7.95 -16.02 4.16
CA GLU A 71 6.56 -15.71 4.44
C GLU A 71 5.72 -15.88 3.18
N LEU A 72 4.64 -16.66 3.31
CA LEU A 72 3.56 -16.73 2.35
C LEU A 72 2.36 -15.99 2.92
N ALA A 73 1.76 -15.08 2.16
CA ALA A 73 0.63 -14.28 2.62
C ALA A 73 -0.48 -14.23 1.59
N ILE A 74 -1.72 -14.29 2.09
CA ILE A 74 -2.94 -14.08 1.32
C ILE A 74 -3.73 -12.96 2.00
N HIS A 75 -4.16 -11.99 1.20
CA HIS A 75 -4.98 -10.86 1.63
C HIS A 75 -6.26 -10.85 0.83
N HIS A 76 -7.39 -10.72 1.52
CA HIS A 76 -8.71 -10.61 0.92
C HIS A 76 -9.38 -9.31 1.40
N SER A 77 -10.02 -8.61 0.49
CA SER A 77 -10.75 -7.38 0.79
C SER A 77 -12.07 -7.31 0.04
N LYS A 78 -13.11 -6.81 0.72
CA LYS A 78 -14.36 -6.43 0.07
C LYS A 78 -14.55 -4.93 0.27
N THR A 79 -14.57 -4.19 -0.81
CA THR A 79 -14.62 -2.72 -0.84
C THR A 79 -15.74 -2.26 -1.77
N ILE A 80 -16.01 -0.96 -1.81
CA ILE A 80 -16.95 -0.37 -2.79
C ILE A 80 -16.45 -0.49 -4.23
N ALA A 81 -15.13 -0.62 -4.42
CA ALA A 81 -14.53 -0.77 -5.75
C ALA A 81 -14.59 -2.21 -6.27
N GLY A 82 -14.93 -3.19 -5.41
CA GLY A 82 -14.97 -4.59 -5.75
C GLY A 82 -14.30 -5.48 -4.70
N VAL A 83 -14.00 -6.70 -5.12
CA VAL A 83 -13.31 -7.72 -4.32
C VAL A 83 -11.84 -7.74 -4.72
N GLY A 84 -10.97 -7.53 -3.75
CA GLY A 84 -9.51 -7.55 -3.92
C GLY A 84 -8.89 -8.77 -3.27
N ASP A 85 -8.03 -9.47 -4.01
CA ASP A 85 -7.25 -10.60 -3.53
C ASP A 85 -5.76 -10.35 -3.82
N ALA A 86 -4.90 -10.51 -2.82
CA ALA A 86 -3.46 -10.39 -3.02
C ALA A 86 -2.71 -11.59 -2.43
N LEU A 87 -1.68 -12.04 -3.15
CA LEU A 87 -0.77 -13.10 -2.75
C LEU A 87 0.64 -12.55 -2.74
N SER A 88 1.41 -12.88 -1.71
CA SER A 88 2.81 -12.47 -1.59
C SER A 88 3.67 -13.63 -1.09
N PHE A 89 4.86 -13.77 -1.65
CA PHE A 89 5.86 -14.71 -1.18
C PHE A 89 7.19 -13.99 -0.99
N VAL A 90 7.70 -14.01 0.25
CA VAL A 90 8.94 -13.35 0.67
C VAL A 90 9.99 -14.39 1.01
N VAL A 91 11.18 -14.20 0.47
CA VAL A 91 12.33 -15.08 0.69
C VAL A 91 13.53 -14.23 1.14
N PRO A 92 13.85 -14.24 2.44
CA PRO A 92 15.09 -13.65 2.91
C PRO A 92 16.29 -14.50 2.48
N THR A 93 17.37 -13.83 2.11
CA THR A 93 18.66 -14.48 1.86
C THR A 93 19.68 -13.95 2.87
N SER A 94 20.42 -14.83 3.52
CA SER A 94 21.27 -14.49 4.66
C SER A 94 22.33 -13.42 4.39
N SER A 95 22.72 -13.22 3.13
CA SER A 95 23.85 -12.33 2.77
C SER A 95 23.53 -11.30 1.69
N TYR A 96 22.45 -11.49 0.93
CA TYR A 96 22.19 -10.70 -0.27
C TYR A 96 20.90 -9.86 -0.19
N GLY A 97 20.25 -9.82 0.98
CA GLY A 97 18.98 -9.10 1.17
C GLY A 97 17.76 -10.01 1.03
N THR A 98 16.60 -9.44 0.82
CA THR A 98 15.30 -10.14 0.77
C THR A 98 14.65 -9.90 -0.58
N ALA A 99 14.22 -10.99 -1.22
CA ALA A 99 13.46 -10.94 -2.47
C ALA A 99 12.00 -11.32 -2.21
N ALA A 100 11.09 -10.79 -3.01
CA ALA A 100 9.70 -11.18 -2.96
C ALA A 100 9.04 -11.11 -4.35
N ILE A 101 7.98 -11.92 -4.50
CA ILE A 101 7.05 -11.82 -5.63
C ILE A 101 5.65 -11.63 -5.08
N SER A 102 4.83 -10.91 -5.80
CA SER A 102 3.45 -10.67 -5.39
C SER A 102 2.51 -10.47 -6.56
N LEU A 103 1.24 -10.79 -6.31
CA LEU A 103 0.12 -10.65 -7.23
C LEU A 103 -1.02 -9.96 -6.49
N ASN A 104 -1.65 -8.97 -7.10
CA ASN A 104 -2.87 -8.35 -6.60
C ASN A 104 -3.89 -8.31 -7.73
N ILE A 105 -5.11 -8.74 -7.45
CA ILE A 105 -6.24 -8.77 -8.37
C ILE A 105 -7.40 -8.03 -7.74
N LEU A 106 -7.95 -7.05 -8.44
CA LEU A 106 -9.22 -6.42 -8.11
C LEU A 106 -10.27 -6.87 -9.11
N ASN A 107 -11.31 -7.53 -8.62
CA ASN A 107 -12.48 -7.88 -9.41
C ASN A 107 -13.58 -6.86 -9.14
N ILE A 108 -13.95 -6.08 -10.15
CA ILE A 108 -14.94 -4.99 -10.04
C ILE A 108 -16.38 -5.54 -10.07
N GLY A 109 -16.53 -6.80 -10.51
CA GLY A 109 -17.82 -7.48 -10.65
C GLY A 109 -18.38 -7.43 -12.07
N GLU A 110 -19.39 -8.23 -12.28
CA GLU A 110 -20.06 -8.32 -13.57
C GLU A 110 -20.89 -7.05 -13.84
N GLN A 111 -20.77 -6.51 -15.05
CA GLN A 111 -21.55 -5.37 -15.50
C GLN A 111 -22.31 -5.77 -16.78
N GLN A 112 -23.58 -5.44 -16.82
CA GLN A 112 -24.44 -5.77 -17.94
C GLN A 112 -24.26 -4.74 -19.06
N VAL A 113 -24.08 -5.22 -20.28
CA VAL A 113 -24.10 -4.41 -21.50
C VAL A 113 -25.51 -4.49 -22.08
N THR A 114 -26.08 -3.34 -22.39
CA THR A 114 -27.42 -3.22 -22.99
C THR A 114 -27.33 -2.53 -24.35
N ASP A 115 -28.31 -2.82 -25.21
CA ASP A 115 -28.52 -2.07 -26.46
C ASP A 115 -29.15 -0.69 -26.19
N GLU A 116 -29.43 0.04 -27.27
CA GLU A 116 -30.09 1.38 -27.22
C GLU A 116 -31.49 1.34 -26.59
N ASN A 117 -32.14 0.17 -26.54
CA ASN A 117 -33.47 -0.05 -25.93
C ASN A 117 -33.38 -0.57 -24.47
N ASN A 118 -32.19 -0.57 -23.85
CA ASN A 118 -31.92 -1.16 -22.56
C ASN A 118 -32.15 -2.68 -22.49
N ILE A 119 -32.08 -3.40 -23.62
CA ILE A 119 -32.16 -4.86 -23.65
C ILE A 119 -30.77 -5.41 -23.38
N PRO A 120 -30.61 -6.35 -22.43
CA PRO A 120 -29.33 -6.98 -22.16
C PRO A 120 -28.82 -7.76 -23.37
N ILE A 121 -27.60 -7.45 -23.81
CA ILE A 121 -26.95 -8.10 -24.95
C ILE A 121 -25.65 -8.79 -24.59
N GLY A 122 -25.05 -8.44 -23.44
CA GLY A 122 -23.80 -9.06 -23.01
C GLY A 122 -23.45 -8.72 -21.55
N LEU A 123 -22.33 -9.30 -21.11
CA LEU A 123 -21.72 -9.07 -19.81
C LEU A 123 -20.25 -8.72 -19.95
N ILE A 124 -19.78 -7.75 -19.22
CA ILE A 124 -18.36 -7.45 -19.08
C ILE A 124 -17.89 -7.70 -17.66
N LEU A 125 -16.65 -8.21 -17.52
CA LEU A 125 -15.98 -8.49 -16.25
C LEU A 125 -14.67 -7.69 -16.21
N PRO A 126 -14.71 -6.47 -15.69
CA PRO A 126 -13.49 -5.67 -15.50
C PRO A 126 -12.67 -6.23 -14.34
N ARG A 127 -11.36 -6.40 -14.57
CA ARG A 127 -10.39 -6.84 -13.58
C ARG A 127 -9.11 -6.05 -13.72
N ASP A 128 -8.58 -5.64 -12.58
CA ASP A 128 -7.28 -5.01 -12.49
C ASP A 128 -6.29 -5.97 -11.85
N VAL A 129 -5.10 -6.10 -12.43
CA VAL A 129 -4.09 -7.06 -12.00
C VAL A 129 -2.74 -6.37 -11.88
N VAL A 130 -2.03 -6.63 -10.76
CA VAL A 130 -0.65 -6.20 -10.56
C VAL A 130 0.22 -7.41 -10.26
N PHE A 131 1.24 -7.62 -11.08
CA PHE A 131 2.37 -8.48 -10.74
C PHE A 131 3.52 -7.62 -10.25
N ALA A 132 4.17 -8.02 -9.17
CA ALA A 132 5.30 -7.28 -8.66
C ALA A 132 6.46 -8.20 -8.24
N GLY A 133 7.67 -7.72 -8.50
CA GLY A 133 8.92 -8.27 -7.99
C GLY A 133 9.61 -7.25 -7.11
N THR A 134 9.92 -7.64 -5.87
CA THR A 134 10.50 -6.76 -4.85
C THR A 134 11.88 -7.25 -4.44
N TYR A 135 12.79 -6.32 -4.22
CA TYR A 135 14.09 -6.60 -3.64
C TYR A 135 14.43 -5.53 -2.62
N ALA A 136 14.91 -5.95 -1.45
CA ALA A 136 15.30 -5.06 -0.36
C ALA A 136 16.58 -5.54 0.31
N LEU A 137 17.37 -4.60 0.84
CA LEU A 137 18.63 -4.89 1.50
C LEU A 137 18.95 -3.92 2.62
N ASN A 138 19.78 -4.38 3.54
CA ASN A 138 20.38 -3.55 4.57
C ASN A 138 21.60 -2.83 3.97
N VAL A 139 21.47 -1.51 3.71
CA VAL A 139 22.57 -0.67 3.21
C VAL A 139 23.61 -0.45 4.31
N THR A 140 23.12 -0.25 5.54
CA THR A 140 23.92 -0.18 6.76
C THR A 140 23.16 -0.90 7.89
N LYS A 141 23.73 -0.95 9.10
CA LYS A 141 23.02 -1.48 10.28
C LYS A 141 21.76 -0.72 10.67
N ARG A 142 21.54 0.48 10.12
CA ARG A 142 20.42 1.36 10.45
C ARG A 142 19.62 1.81 9.24
N LEU A 143 20.13 1.59 8.03
CA LEU A 143 19.49 2.03 6.79
C LEU A 143 19.15 0.83 5.94
N THR A 144 17.90 0.69 5.62
CA THR A 144 17.39 -0.27 4.64
C THR A 144 16.91 0.45 3.39
N ALA A 145 17.01 -0.20 2.25
CA ALA A 145 16.50 0.30 0.97
C ALA A 145 15.79 -0.83 0.22
N GLY A 146 14.82 -0.47 -0.59
CA GLY A 146 14.07 -1.45 -1.38
C GLY A 146 13.55 -0.88 -2.68
N LEU A 147 13.37 -1.78 -3.64
CA LEU A 147 12.82 -1.54 -4.96
C LEU A 147 11.71 -2.55 -5.24
N ASN A 148 10.63 -2.10 -5.84
CA ASN A 148 9.54 -2.93 -6.29
C ASN A 148 9.23 -2.59 -7.75
N TYR A 149 9.28 -3.57 -8.65
CA TYR A 149 8.91 -3.43 -10.05
C TYR A 149 7.55 -4.05 -10.29
N LYS A 150 6.63 -3.29 -10.88
CA LYS A 150 5.24 -3.67 -11.10
C LYS A 150 4.90 -3.73 -12.59
N VAL A 151 4.16 -4.76 -12.97
CA VAL A 151 3.41 -4.80 -14.23
C VAL A 151 1.93 -4.67 -13.87
N VAL A 152 1.33 -3.60 -14.35
CA VAL A 152 -0.07 -3.23 -14.07
C VAL A 152 -0.88 -3.54 -15.32
N GLN A 153 -1.98 -4.29 -15.17
CA GLN A 153 -2.87 -4.66 -16.26
C GLN A 153 -4.32 -4.33 -15.89
N ILE A 154 -5.01 -3.69 -16.81
CA ILE A 154 -6.46 -3.51 -16.78
C ILE A 154 -7.02 -4.47 -17.82
N ARG A 155 -7.91 -5.35 -17.42
CA ARG A 155 -8.53 -6.36 -18.29
C ARG A 155 -10.04 -6.21 -18.28
N VAL A 156 -10.64 -6.26 -19.44
CA VAL A 156 -12.09 -6.33 -19.60
C VAL A 156 -12.38 -7.59 -20.40
N ASP A 157 -12.90 -8.63 -19.73
CA ASP A 157 -13.40 -9.81 -20.38
C ASP A 157 -14.86 -9.57 -20.80
N CYS A 158 -15.23 -10.03 -22.00
CA CYS A 158 -16.56 -9.87 -22.55
C CYS A 158 -17.21 -11.23 -22.84
N SER A 159 -18.51 -11.36 -22.57
CA SER A 159 -19.35 -12.51 -22.92
C SER A 159 -20.66 -12.00 -23.55
N GLY A 160 -21.02 -12.52 -24.72
CA GLY A 160 -22.16 -12.07 -25.52
C GLY A 160 -21.79 -10.97 -26.54
N GLU A 161 -22.74 -10.10 -26.88
CA GLU A 161 -22.52 -9.00 -27.80
C GLU A 161 -21.94 -7.79 -27.10
N CYS A 162 -20.62 -7.63 -27.15
CA CYS A 162 -19.91 -6.48 -26.55
C CYS A 162 -19.10 -5.72 -27.60
N SER A 163 -19.57 -5.67 -28.82
CA SER A 163 -18.86 -5.02 -29.93
C SER A 163 -18.53 -3.55 -29.68
N SER A 164 -19.32 -2.88 -28.82
CA SER A 164 -19.10 -1.49 -28.39
C SER A 164 -18.05 -1.33 -27.29
N VAL A 165 -17.78 -2.38 -26.51
CA VAL A 165 -16.85 -2.32 -25.37
C VAL A 165 -15.56 -3.09 -25.65
N GLY A 166 -15.63 -4.17 -26.43
CA GLY A 166 -14.50 -5.03 -26.79
C GLY A 166 -13.82 -5.72 -25.59
N ALA A 167 -13.19 -6.85 -25.83
CA ALA A 167 -12.26 -7.42 -24.86
C ALA A 167 -10.93 -6.65 -24.95
N GLU A 168 -10.54 -5.92 -23.91
CA GLU A 168 -9.33 -5.12 -23.91
C GLU A 168 -8.38 -5.51 -22.80
N VAL A 169 -7.08 -5.49 -23.11
CA VAL A 169 -6.01 -5.58 -22.11
C VAL A 169 -5.08 -4.39 -22.28
N SER A 170 -5.15 -3.47 -21.33
CA SER A 170 -4.21 -2.35 -21.24
C SER A 170 -3.15 -2.66 -20.21
N SER A 171 -1.89 -2.32 -20.48
CA SER A 171 -0.79 -2.57 -19.56
C SER A 171 0.11 -1.37 -19.37
N SER A 172 0.64 -1.23 -18.15
CA SER A 172 1.65 -0.25 -17.80
C SER A 172 2.71 -0.87 -16.88
N ARG A 173 3.78 -0.12 -16.65
CA ARG A 173 4.87 -0.52 -15.75
C ARG A 173 5.11 0.58 -14.74
N ALA A 174 5.36 0.17 -13.49
CA ALA A 174 5.65 1.08 -12.40
C ALA A 174 6.81 0.58 -11.55
N VAL A 175 7.43 1.51 -10.85
CA VAL A 175 8.49 1.24 -9.89
C VAL A 175 8.11 1.91 -8.57
N ASP A 176 8.32 1.20 -7.46
CA ASP A 176 8.33 1.80 -6.13
C ASP A 176 9.76 1.77 -5.58
N VAL A 177 10.13 2.84 -4.91
CA VAL A 177 11.42 2.95 -4.22
C VAL A 177 11.14 3.34 -2.79
N GLY A 178 11.85 2.72 -1.84
CA GLY A 178 11.68 3.03 -0.44
C GLY A 178 12.97 2.93 0.35
N ALA A 179 12.99 3.62 1.48
CA ALA A 179 14.05 3.53 2.48
C ALA A 179 13.46 3.64 3.89
N GLN A 180 14.14 3.00 4.84
CA GLN A 180 13.85 3.17 6.28
C GLN A 180 15.16 3.40 7.02
N TYR A 181 15.10 4.23 8.06
CA TYR A 181 16.25 4.55 8.91
C TYR A 181 15.89 4.41 10.39
N ASP A 182 16.61 3.53 11.08
CA ASP A 182 16.41 3.27 12.49
C ASP A 182 17.30 4.13 13.37
N VAL A 183 16.70 4.76 14.38
CA VAL A 183 17.37 5.59 15.37
C VAL A 183 16.95 5.13 16.78
N GLU A 184 17.90 5.02 17.67
CA GLU A 184 17.63 4.80 19.10
C GLU A 184 17.68 6.14 19.83
N VAL A 185 16.51 6.67 20.17
CA VAL A 185 16.35 7.89 20.98
C VAL A 185 15.58 7.52 22.24
N GLY A 186 16.28 6.87 23.20
CA GLY A 186 15.62 6.33 24.39
C GLY A 186 14.68 5.15 24.12
N ALA A 187 14.08 5.07 22.93
CA ALA A 187 13.28 3.97 22.41
C ALA A 187 13.48 3.84 20.89
N PRO A 188 13.17 2.68 20.28
CA PRO A 188 13.25 2.51 18.84
C PRO A 188 12.35 3.48 18.09
N LEU A 189 12.95 4.23 17.17
CA LEU A 189 12.28 5.17 16.26
C LEU A 189 12.73 4.85 14.84
N THR A 190 11.78 4.56 13.96
CA THR A 190 12.03 4.31 12.55
C THR A 190 11.45 5.45 11.72
N PHE A 191 12.25 6.04 10.86
CA PHE A 191 11.79 6.93 9.80
C PHE A 191 11.64 6.17 8.50
N GLY A 192 10.62 6.48 7.72
CA GLY A 192 10.38 5.87 6.42
C GLY A 192 10.08 6.90 5.34
N VAL A 193 10.54 6.61 4.14
CA VAL A 193 10.19 7.33 2.91
C VAL A 193 9.94 6.34 1.80
N ALA A 194 8.91 6.59 0.99
CA ALA A 194 8.63 5.80 -0.19
C ALA A 194 8.07 6.68 -1.32
N ILE A 195 8.45 6.33 -2.55
CA ILE A 195 7.82 6.82 -3.77
C ILE A 195 7.20 5.60 -4.42
N ARG A 196 5.88 5.62 -4.63
CA ARG A 196 5.14 4.49 -5.20
C ARG A 196 4.50 4.85 -6.53
N ASN A 197 4.34 3.83 -7.37
CA ASN A 197 3.69 3.94 -8.67
C ASN A 197 4.36 4.97 -9.61
N LEU A 198 5.68 5.11 -9.51
CA LEU A 198 6.46 5.91 -10.47
C LEU A 198 6.57 5.12 -11.77
N GLY A 199 5.93 5.56 -12.83
CA GLY A 199 5.93 4.74 -14.05
C GLY A 199 5.35 5.41 -15.28
N GLY A 200 5.13 4.57 -16.28
CA GLY A 200 4.57 4.96 -17.56
C GLY A 200 3.09 5.35 -17.48
N LYS A 201 2.57 5.78 -18.60
CA LYS A 201 1.13 6.06 -18.77
C LYS A 201 0.41 4.77 -19.17
N VAL A 202 -0.83 4.61 -18.72
CA VAL A 202 -1.73 3.56 -19.25
C VAL A 202 -2.22 4.03 -20.61
N ASN A 203 -2.10 3.17 -21.60
CA ASN A 203 -2.61 3.47 -22.93
C ASN A 203 -4.02 2.89 -23.03
N SER A 204 -5.04 3.74 -23.20
CA SER A 204 -6.33 3.29 -23.72
C SER A 204 -6.26 3.24 -25.24
N ARG A 205 -6.66 2.11 -25.83
CA ARG A 205 -6.63 1.93 -27.30
C ARG A 205 -7.69 2.77 -28.02
N GLU A 206 -8.83 2.98 -27.37
CA GLU A 206 -9.97 3.66 -28.01
C GLU A 206 -9.82 5.18 -28.10
N THR A 207 -9.14 5.81 -27.15
CA THR A 207 -9.14 7.28 -27.05
C THR A 207 -7.80 7.93 -27.39
N ASN A 208 -6.74 7.16 -27.70
CA ASN A 208 -5.35 7.67 -27.75
C ASN A 208 -4.93 8.40 -26.44
N GLN A 209 -5.74 8.28 -25.39
CA GLN A 209 -5.53 8.92 -24.12
C GLN A 209 -4.49 8.14 -23.31
N ARG A 210 -3.53 8.88 -22.76
CA ARG A 210 -2.43 8.33 -21.98
C ARG A 210 -2.55 8.85 -20.56
N ASP A 211 -3.18 8.08 -19.69
CA ASP A 211 -3.39 8.47 -18.30
C ASP A 211 -2.17 8.11 -17.44
N PRO A 212 -1.61 9.07 -16.69
CA PRO A 212 -0.49 8.80 -15.79
C PRO A 212 -0.92 7.90 -14.63
N LEU A 213 0.01 7.12 -14.11
CA LEU A 213 -0.22 6.35 -12.88
C LEU A 213 -0.29 7.27 -11.65
N PRO A 214 -1.07 6.89 -10.61
CA PRO A 214 -1.22 7.68 -9.39
C PRO A 214 0.03 7.60 -8.52
N THR A 215 1.05 8.36 -8.89
CA THR A 215 2.32 8.41 -8.16
C THR A 215 2.11 9.01 -6.76
N GLN A 216 2.62 8.33 -5.75
CA GLN A 216 2.55 8.76 -4.35
C GLN A 216 3.94 8.95 -3.77
N VAL A 217 4.10 10.02 -3.01
CA VAL A 217 5.26 10.24 -2.12
C VAL A 217 4.76 10.18 -0.69
N GLU A 218 5.36 9.32 0.12
CA GLU A 218 5.01 9.13 1.52
C GLU A 218 6.24 9.29 2.40
N VAL A 219 6.12 10.03 3.50
CA VAL A 219 7.12 10.17 4.55
C VAL A 219 6.46 9.96 5.90
N GLY A 220 7.15 9.33 6.84
CA GLY A 220 6.55 9.06 8.14
C GLY A 220 7.53 8.48 9.14
N ALA A 221 7.00 8.20 10.32
CA ALA A 221 7.76 7.62 11.42
C ALA A 221 6.92 6.62 12.21
N MET A 222 7.62 5.67 12.83
CA MET A 222 7.08 4.73 13.82
C MET A 222 7.90 4.83 15.09
N TYR A 223 7.23 4.97 16.22
CA TYR A 223 7.87 5.07 17.53
C TYR A 223 7.29 4.04 18.50
N ARG A 224 8.17 3.29 19.19
CA ARG A 224 7.77 2.41 20.29
C ARG A 224 7.72 3.20 21.60
N LEU A 225 6.53 3.23 22.21
CA LEU A 225 6.25 3.96 23.45
C LEU A 225 6.61 3.08 24.66
N LYS A 226 7.81 3.24 25.20
CA LYS A 226 8.34 2.43 26.31
C LYS A 226 7.63 2.65 27.66
N PHE A 227 6.88 3.75 27.83
CA PHE A 227 6.23 4.04 29.13
C PHE A 227 5.21 2.95 29.49
N ILE A 228 4.60 2.27 28.52
CA ILE A 228 3.60 1.23 28.77
C ILE A 228 4.23 -0.02 29.37
N ASP A 229 5.50 -0.30 29.07
CA ASP A 229 6.26 -1.44 29.61
C ASP A 229 6.27 -1.42 31.16
N HIS A 230 6.05 -0.23 31.77
CA HIS A 230 6.02 -0.02 33.22
C HIS A 230 4.67 -0.38 33.86
N TYR A 231 3.58 -0.28 33.10
CA TYR A 231 2.21 -0.46 33.62
C TYR A 231 1.65 -1.84 33.27
N VAL A 232 1.97 -2.38 32.09
CA VAL A 232 1.42 -3.66 31.63
C VAL A 232 2.54 -4.55 31.11
N LYS A 233 2.79 -5.65 31.80
CA LYS A 233 3.81 -6.63 31.41
C LYS A 233 3.49 -7.23 30.04
N ASP A 234 4.52 -7.56 29.28
CA ASP A 234 4.44 -8.23 27.99
C ASP A 234 3.61 -7.47 26.93
N THR A 235 3.49 -6.16 27.09
CA THR A 235 2.71 -5.30 26.18
C THR A 235 3.62 -4.27 25.53
N GLU A 236 3.53 -4.18 24.20
CA GLU A 236 4.19 -3.13 23.42
C GLU A 236 3.14 -2.19 22.84
N LEU A 237 3.44 -0.88 22.87
CA LEU A 237 2.65 0.13 22.17
C LEU A 237 3.51 0.83 21.12
N ARG A 238 3.06 0.82 19.88
CA ARG A 238 3.67 1.54 18.76
C ARG A 238 2.71 2.62 18.26
N ALA A 239 3.25 3.80 18.01
CA ALA A 239 2.55 4.88 17.33
C ALA A 239 3.20 5.12 15.96
N LEU A 240 2.37 5.28 14.95
CA LEU A 240 2.78 5.50 13.57
C LEU A 240 2.12 6.77 13.05
N GLY A 241 2.86 7.50 12.23
CA GLY A 241 2.32 8.66 11.54
C GLY A 241 2.98 8.84 10.18
N SER A 242 2.20 9.21 9.17
CA SER A 242 2.74 9.54 7.86
C SER A 242 1.97 10.66 7.17
N PHE A 243 2.68 11.31 6.26
CA PHE A 243 2.15 12.28 5.32
C PHE A 243 2.32 11.73 3.91
N VAL A 244 1.23 11.76 3.15
CA VAL A 244 1.19 11.27 1.77
C VAL A 244 0.78 12.41 0.85
N ASN A 245 1.51 12.54 -0.24
CA ASN A 245 1.14 13.39 -1.36
C ASN A 245 0.97 12.52 -2.60
N THR A 246 -0.27 12.44 -3.09
CA THR A 246 -0.59 11.73 -4.33
C THR A 246 -0.72 12.77 -5.45
N ARG A 247 -0.02 12.53 -6.54
CA ARG A 247 -0.12 13.37 -7.73
C ARG A 247 -1.57 13.37 -8.21
N THR A 248 -2.12 14.52 -8.51
CA THR A 248 -3.42 14.83 -9.11
C THR A 248 -4.65 14.38 -8.31
N PHE A 249 -5.14 13.15 -8.42
CA PHE A 249 -6.47 12.76 -7.91
C PHE A 249 -6.50 12.54 -6.39
N GLY A 250 -5.51 11.88 -5.84
CA GLY A 250 -5.51 11.49 -4.41
C GLY A 250 -5.29 12.64 -3.43
N GLY A 251 -4.70 13.76 -3.88
CA GLY A 251 -4.41 14.91 -3.02
C GLY A 251 -3.43 14.60 -1.90
N LYS A 252 -3.54 15.34 -0.80
CA LYS A 252 -2.72 15.17 0.39
C LYS A 252 -3.49 14.43 1.47
N SER A 253 -2.83 13.54 2.20
CA SER A 253 -3.42 12.87 3.37
C SER A 253 -2.43 12.77 4.51
N VAL A 254 -2.95 12.79 5.72
CA VAL A 254 -2.24 12.44 6.95
C VAL A 254 -2.79 11.12 7.46
N ARG A 255 -1.91 10.26 7.96
CA ARG A 255 -2.26 8.93 8.42
C ARG A 255 -1.69 8.72 9.81
N PHE A 256 -2.49 8.16 10.70
CA PHE A 256 -2.06 7.82 12.05
C PHE A 256 -2.49 6.39 12.37
N GLY A 257 -1.64 5.69 13.10
CA GLY A 257 -1.89 4.33 13.54
C GLY A 257 -1.33 4.09 14.92
N THR A 258 -1.99 3.22 15.67
CA THR A 258 -1.49 2.66 16.92
C THR A 258 -1.63 1.15 16.90
N ASP A 259 -0.61 0.45 17.39
CA ASP A 259 -0.58 -1.02 17.55
C ASP A 259 -0.23 -1.36 18.99
N VAL A 260 -1.19 -1.94 19.69
CA VAL A 260 -0.98 -2.54 21.02
C VAL A 260 -0.76 -4.02 20.82
N THR A 261 0.42 -4.51 21.16
CA THR A 261 0.79 -5.91 21.01
C THR A 261 0.95 -6.54 22.39
N TYR A 262 0.19 -7.60 22.69
CA TYR A 262 0.30 -8.36 23.92
C TYR A 262 0.98 -9.70 23.69
N GLN A 263 2.04 -10.00 24.47
CA GLN A 263 2.87 -11.20 24.39
C GLN A 263 3.45 -11.50 22.99
N GLY A 264 3.56 -10.49 22.11
CA GLY A 264 3.98 -10.69 20.74
C GLY A 264 2.99 -11.50 19.88
N LYS A 265 1.77 -11.74 20.38
CA LYS A 265 0.78 -12.63 19.74
C LYS A 265 -0.54 -11.95 19.40
N LEU A 266 -1.04 -11.13 20.30
CA LEU A 266 -2.31 -10.42 20.11
C LEU A 266 -2.03 -8.98 19.71
N HIS A 267 -2.71 -8.49 18.71
CA HIS A 267 -2.59 -7.13 18.21
C HIS A 267 -3.94 -6.45 18.20
N LEU A 268 -4.03 -5.30 18.83
CA LEU A 268 -5.16 -4.38 18.71
C LEU A 268 -4.65 -3.12 18.02
N ARG A 269 -5.30 -2.76 16.92
CA ARG A 269 -4.90 -1.64 16.10
C ARG A 269 -6.04 -0.64 15.95
N ALA A 270 -5.68 0.63 15.97
CA ALA A 270 -6.57 1.72 15.64
C ALA A 270 -5.87 2.66 14.67
N GLY A 271 -6.59 3.12 13.67
CA GLY A 271 -6.04 3.94 12.61
C GLY A 271 -6.96 5.06 12.18
N TYR A 272 -6.37 6.08 11.59
CA TYR A 272 -7.07 7.24 11.07
C TYR A 272 -6.39 7.74 9.80
N VAL A 273 -7.21 8.05 8.80
CA VAL A 273 -6.79 8.67 7.54
C VAL A 273 -7.55 9.97 7.37
N GLY A 274 -6.84 11.09 7.36
CA GLY A 274 -7.40 12.40 7.06
C GLY A 274 -6.93 12.85 5.68
N HIS A 275 -7.86 13.30 4.84
CA HIS A 275 -7.58 13.87 3.52
C HIS A 275 -7.86 15.37 3.50
N ASP A 276 -7.19 16.09 2.62
CA ASP A 276 -7.44 17.51 2.35
C ASP A 276 -8.77 17.75 1.63
N ARG A 277 -9.37 16.69 1.07
CA ARG A 277 -10.69 16.73 0.41
C ARG A 277 -11.79 16.28 1.36
N ARG A 278 -12.89 17.01 1.39
CA ARG A 278 -14.07 16.68 2.21
C ARG A 278 -14.65 15.32 1.83
N GLY A 279 -15.06 14.53 2.82
CA GLY A 279 -15.75 13.25 2.64
C GLY A 279 -14.85 12.03 2.50
N SER A 280 -13.52 12.20 2.48
CA SER A 280 -12.60 11.05 2.32
C SER A 280 -11.88 10.64 3.62
N THR A 281 -12.27 11.21 4.75
CA THR A 281 -11.70 10.87 6.07
C THR A 281 -12.29 9.58 6.62
N SER A 282 -11.43 8.68 7.11
CA SER A 282 -11.87 7.41 7.67
C SER A 282 -11.08 7.02 8.91
N ALA A 283 -11.75 6.32 9.83
CA ALA A 283 -11.13 5.60 10.94
C ALA A 283 -11.07 4.11 10.62
N ALA A 284 -10.20 3.37 11.29
CA ALA A 284 -10.11 1.93 11.15
C ALA A 284 -9.83 1.28 12.50
N LEU A 285 -10.33 0.05 12.66
CA LEU A 285 -9.98 -0.84 13.76
C LEU A 285 -9.47 -2.16 13.17
N GLY A 286 -8.47 -2.74 13.83
CA GLY A 286 -7.87 -4.00 13.42
C GLY A 286 -7.59 -4.89 14.62
N PHE A 287 -7.69 -6.19 14.39
CA PHE A 287 -7.32 -7.24 15.32
C PHE A 287 -6.36 -8.20 14.62
N GLY A 288 -5.33 -8.64 15.33
CA GLY A 288 -4.36 -9.63 14.84
C GLY A 288 -4.05 -10.69 15.87
N LEU A 289 -3.85 -11.92 15.40
CA LEU A 289 -3.42 -13.06 16.20
C LEU A 289 -2.23 -13.74 15.52
N GLN A 290 -1.15 -13.97 16.26
CA GLN A 290 0.02 -14.70 15.78
C GLN A 290 0.31 -15.92 16.67
N SER A 291 0.45 -17.09 16.08
CA SER A 291 0.77 -18.33 16.80
C SER A 291 1.35 -19.38 15.86
N GLY A 292 2.42 -20.06 16.28
CA GLY A 292 2.97 -21.23 15.58
C GLY A 292 3.40 -20.98 14.13
N GLY A 293 3.89 -19.78 13.82
CA GLY A 293 4.24 -19.38 12.45
C GLY A 293 3.07 -18.83 11.63
N PHE A 294 1.82 -18.95 12.09
CA PHE A 294 0.66 -18.35 11.47
C PHE A 294 0.35 -16.99 12.08
N ALA A 295 -0.04 -16.04 11.24
CA ALA A 295 -0.59 -14.76 11.63
C ALA A 295 -1.89 -14.51 10.88
N PHE A 296 -2.93 -14.17 11.62
CA PHE A 296 -4.25 -13.80 11.11
C PHE A 296 -4.55 -12.37 11.51
N ASP A 297 -4.99 -11.57 10.56
CA ASP A 297 -5.36 -10.18 10.80
C ASP A 297 -6.73 -9.89 10.14
N ILE A 298 -7.56 -9.13 10.83
CA ILE A 298 -8.82 -8.59 10.31
C ILE A 298 -8.89 -7.11 10.61
N ALA A 299 -9.39 -6.32 9.68
CA ALA A 299 -9.62 -4.89 9.87
C ALA A 299 -10.88 -4.42 9.16
N ARG A 300 -11.46 -3.34 9.71
CA ARG A 300 -12.62 -2.67 9.15
C ARG A 300 -12.43 -1.17 9.19
N THR A 301 -12.86 -0.49 8.12
CA THR A 301 -12.87 0.98 8.06
C THR A 301 -14.26 1.53 8.36
N PHE A 302 -14.28 2.75 8.89
CA PHE A 302 -15.49 3.50 9.27
C PHE A 302 -15.37 4.92 8.73
N GLY A 303 -16.45 5.47 8.21
CA GLY A 303 -16.47 6.80 7.61
C GLY A 303 -15.95 6.83 6.16
N GLY A 304 -15.93 8.02 5.58
CA GLY A 304 -15.57 8.24 4.19
C GLY A 304 -16.61 7.76 3.19
N LEU A 305 -16.28 7.81 1.90
CA LEU A 305 -17.16 7.38 0.80
C LEU A 305 -17.83 6.01 0.99
N PRO A 306 -17.15 4.97 1.55
CA PRO A 306 -17.78 3.68 1.77
C PRO A 306 -18.94 3.73 2.78
N ALA A 307 -18.85 4.58 3.80
CA ALA A 307 -19.93 4.71 4.79
C ALA A 307 -21.18 5.35 4.18
N ASP A 308 -20.98 6.31 3.28
CA ASP A 308 -22.07 7.00 2.58
C ASP A 308 -22.83 6.05 1.63
N THR A 309 -22.17 4.99 1.15
CA THR A 309 -22.80 3.93 0.34
C THR A 309 -23.40 2.78 1.17
N GLY A 310 -23.35 2.86 2.52
CA GLY A 310 -23.84 1.83 3.42
C GLY A 310 -22.98 0.58 3.52
N GLN A 311 -21.78 0.56 2.92
CA GLN A 311 -20.85 -0.57 2.96
C GLN A 311 -19.54 -0.18 3.62
N SER A 312 -19.24 -0.77 4.77
CA SER A 312 -17.93 -0.62 5.42
C SER A 312 -16.97 -1.70 4.91
N PRO A 313 -15.85 -1.33 4.27
CA PRO A 313 -14.86 -2.27 3.80
C PRO A 313 -14.31 -3.17 4.92
N VAL A 314 -14.13 -4.45 4.59
CA VAL A 314 -13.53 -5.45 5.47
C VAL A 314 -12.30 -6.01 4.78
N TYR A 315 -11.24 -6.19 5.56
CA TYR A 315 -9.95 -6.71 5.12
C TYR A 315 -9.54 -7.88 6.00
N VAL A 316 -9.08 -8.96 5.39
CA VAL A 316 -8.60 -10.16 6.08
C VAL A 316 -7.25 -10.54 5.50
N SER A 317 -6.31 -10.90 6.36
CA SER A 317 -4.98 -11.38 5.95
C SER A 317 -4.62 -12.65 6.71
N LEU A 318 -4.07 -13.61 5.99
CA LEU A 318 -3.48 -14.82 6.56
C LEU A 318 -2.02 -14.90 6.08
N ARG A 319 -1.09 -15.05 7.03
CA ARG A 319 0.34 -15.14 6.75
C ARG A 319 0.91 -16.38 7.41
N TYR A 320 1.82 -17.05 6.72
CA TYR A 320 2.55 -18.20 7.23
C TYR A 320 4.05 -17.95 7.11
N LEU A 321 4.72 -17.94 8.27
CA LEU A 321 6.15 -17.72 8.44
C LEU A 321 6.84 -19.06 8.74
N PHE A 322 7.88 -19.41 7.97
CA PHE A 322 8.58 -20.72 8.06
C PHE A 322 10.07 -20.63 7.71
#